data_1e6951ca95dd9737f908d65897c675f8
#
_entry.id   1e6951ca95dd9737f908d65897c675f8
#
_cell.length_a   1.000
_cell.length_b   1.000
_cell.length_c   1.000
_cell.angle_alpha   90.00
_cell.angle_beta   90.00
_cell.angle_gamma   90.00
#
_symmetry.space_group_name_H-M   'P 1'
#
loop_
_entity.id
_entity.type
_entity.pdbx_description
1 polymer ?
#
loop_
_entity_poly.entity_id
_entity_poly.type
_entity_poly.pdbx_seq_one_letter_code
_entity_poly.pdbx_strand_id
1 'polypeptide(L)'
;MSIIKRLVFLLVVLLNPSVNADIYTARSIEEINNTLFGLLEKRNAQKTLTILPLEGFILRTVDPEFNAMDKKFKSIALKVFKKAKLSKQSYISELMLTEYKQQLSDPKVLDIFKNLQLQKAPYMVITRNLSGSFNDIPYLEVWTWAYLFKQGIDLSQSPIGSKQIIFNKNKGKIKGTYPTFYRGLLSCNSGEQNNSPQGVIATFLVFNLKWIPDIVYIVDKDEQYIKSIEQQFKSIRNDIQVIGFVYAPKLDESEKVSPQEFLKFWSKFIDKLNAVSRRETNKNKKDPYEQ
;
A
#
# COMPACT_ATOMS: atom_id res chain seq x y z
N MET A 1 -20.03 -28.92 35.44
CA MET A 1 -20.51 -27.92 34.44
C MET A 1 -21.37 -28.69 33.44
N SER A 2 -22.68 -28.40 33.42
CA SER A 2 -23.66 -29.23 32.72
C SER A 2 -23.49 -29.18 31.20
N ILE A 3 -23.79 -30.27 30.51
CA ILE A 3 -23.76 -30.42 29.03
C ILE A 3 -24.53 -29.28 28.34
N ILE A 4 -25.62 -28.79 28.96
CA ILE A 4 -26.42 -27.68 28.48
C ILE A 4 -25.62 -26.37 28.38
N LYS A 5 -24.72 -26.08 29.35
CA LYS A 5 -23.86 -24.87 29.27
C LYS A 5 -22.83 -24.95 28.14
N ARG A 6 -22.34 -26.16 27.84
CA ARG A 6 -21.43 -26.36 26.70
C ARG A 6 -22.15 -26.24 25.36
N LEU A 7 -23.39 -26.72 25.25
CA LEU A 7 -24.19 -26.60 24.03
C LEU A 7 -24.59 -25.16 23.74
N VAL A 8 -24.98 -24.39 24.78
CA VAL A 8 -25.30 -22.97 24.63
C VAL A 8 -24.06 -22.15 24.23
N PHE A 9 -22.89 -22.46 24.80
CA PHE A 9 -21.63 -21.81 24.39
C PHE A 9 -21.24 -22.15 22.95
N LEU A 10 -21.43 -23.39 22.50
CA LEU A 10 -21.19 -23.82 21.10
C LEU A 10 -22.18 -23.16 20.13
N LEU A 11 -23.45 -22.99 20.53
CA LEU A 11 -24.49 -22.35 19.70
C LEU A 11 -24.24 -20.84 19.56
N VAL A 12 -23.76 -20.18 20.61
CA VAL A 12 -23.42 -18.74 20.55
C VAL A 12 -22.20 -18.49 19.67
N VAL A 13 -21.23 -19.43 19.62
CA VAL A 13 -20.06 -19.33 18.72
C VAL A 13 -20.46 -19.58 17.25
N LEU A 14 -21.50 -20.39 17.00
CA LEU A 14 -22.00 -20.66 15.65
C LEU A 14 -22.95 -19.59 15.11
N LEU A 15 -23.47 -18.68 15.98
CA LEU A 15 -24.42 -17.63 15.60
C LEU A 15 -23.77 -16.25 15.46
N ASN A 16 -22.45 -16.12 15.62
CA ASN A 16 -21.78 -14.90 15.20
C ASN A 16 -21.66 -14.94 13.66
N PRO A 17 -22.48 -14.20 12.91
CA PRO A 17 -22.21 -14.03 11.49
C PRO A 17 -20.83 -13.42 11.39
N SER A 18 -19.91 -14.12 10.76
CA SER A 18 -18.66 -13.51 10.32
C SER A 18 -19.08 -12.39 9.38
N VAL A 19 -19.10 -11.16 9.87
CA VAL A 19 -19.30 -9.98 9.03
C VAL A 19 -18.10 -9.96 8.10
N ASN A 20 -18.28 -10.52 6.92
CA ASN A 20 -17.27 -10.43 5.86
C ASN A 20 -17.14 -8.99 5.41
N ALA A 21 -15.97 -8.62 4.89
CA ALA A 21 -15.78 -7.31 4.28
C ALA A 21 -16.85 -7.07 3.20
N ASP A 22 -17.47 -5.91 3.23
CA ASP A 22 -18.27 -5.43 2.11
C ASP A 22 -17.31 -5.03 0.99
N ILE A 23 -17.20 -5.84 -0.06
CA ILE A 23 -16.25 -5.60 -1.17
C ILE A 23 -17.01 -5.10 -2.39
N TYR A 24 -16.64 -3.91 -2.83
CA TYR A 24 -17.17 -3.25 -4.03
C TYR A 24 -16.12 -3.22 -5.13
N THR A 25 -16.54 -3.39 -6.39
CA THR A 25 -15.68 -3.14 -7.54
C THR A 25 -15.93 -1.74 -8.06
N ALA A 26 -14.87 -0.93 -8.13
CA ALA A 26 -14.92 0.43 -8.66
C ALA A 26 -14.05 0.54 -9.92
N ARG A 27 -14.56 1.25 -10.93
CA ARG A 27 -13.88 1.41 -12.23
C ARG A 27 -13.26 2.79 -12.42
N SER A 28 -13.54 3.73 -11.52
CA SER A 28 -12.99 5.08 -11.56
C SER A 28 -12.68 5.59 -10.17
N ILE A 29 -11.77 6.56 -10.09
CA ILE A 29 -11.45 7.30 -8.87
C ILE A 29 -12.67 8.07 -8.37
N GLU A 30 -13.46 8.62 -9.29
CA GLU A 30 -14.70 9.36 -8.96
C GLU A 30 -15.73 8.47 -8.26
N GLU A 31 -15.91 7.24 -8.73
CA GLU A 31 -16.83 6.27 -8.12
C GLU A 31 -16.39 5.95 -6.66
N ILE A 32 -15.10 5.74 -6.45
CA ILE A 32 -14.54 5.52 -5.10
C ILE A 32 -14.75 6.75 -4.24
N ASN A 33 -14.42 7.95 -4.75
CA ASN A 33 -14.56 9.19 -4.00
C ASN A 33 -15.99 9.45 -3.56
N ASN A 34 -16.97 9.30 -4.46
CA ASN A 34 -18.38 9.52 -4.18
C ASN A 34 -18.92 8.54 -3.16
N THR A 35 -18.55 7.26 -3.27
CA THR A 35 -18.96 6.23 -2.30
C THR A 35 -18.32 6.47 -0.94
N LEU A 36 -17.02 6.72 -0.89
CA LEU A 36 -16.28 7.01 0.34
C LEU A 36 -16.84 8.24 1.05
N PHE A 37 -17.05 9.33 0.32
CA PHE A 37 -17.58 10.57 0.87
C PHE A 37 -18.99 10.38 1.45
N GLY A 38 -19.91 9.75 0.70
CA GLY A 38 -21.27 9.47 1.16
C GLY A 38 -21.33 8.53 2.37
N LEU A 39 -20.31 7.68 2.55
CA LEU A 39 -20.19 6.83 3.74
C LEU A 39 -19.63 7.62 4.94
N LEU A 40 -18.66 8.49 4.71
CA LEU A 40 -18.08 9.34 5.78
C LEU A 40 -19.10 10.33 6.35
N GLU A 41 -19.99 10.90 5.52
CA GLU A 41 -21.06 11.80 5.99
C GLU A 41 -22.06 11.12 6.92
N LYS A 42 -22.29 9.83 6.76
CA LYS A 42 -23.27 9.05 7.52
C LYS A 42 -22.68 8.41 8.79
N ARG A 43 -21.39 8.52 9.00
CA ARG A 43 -20.66 7.79 10.04
C ARG A 43 -19.69 8.72 10.78
N ASN A 44 -19.09 8.21 11.86
CA ASN A 44 -18.05 8.96 12.56
C ASN A 44 -16.74 8.93 11.76
N ALA A 45 -16.49 9.99 10.99
CA ALA A 45 -15.28 10.12 10.16
C ALA A 45 -13.99 9.99 10.98
N GLN A 46 -13.95 10.49 12.22
CA GLN A 46 -12.78 10.43 13.09
C GLN A 46 -12.48 9.01 13.62
N LYS A 47 -13.45 8.09 13.54
CA LYS A 47 -13.31 6.68 13.86
C LYS A 47 -13.18 5.80 12.61
N THR A 48 -13.02 6.41 11.47
CA THR A 48 -12.88 5.74 10.17
C THR A 48 -11.46 5.91 9.67
N LEU A 49 -10.79 4.80 9.34
CA LEU A 49 -9.47 4.80 8.71
C LEU A 49 -9.61 4.54 7.22
N THR A 50 -8.99 5.37 6.39
CA THR A 50 -8.88 5.13 4.94
C THR A 50 -7.45 4.73 4.57
N ILE A 51 -7.28 3.59 3.89
CA ILE A 51 -6.00 3.05 3.42
C ILE A 51 -5.99 3.08 1.90
N LEU A 52 -5.06 3.85 1.33
CA LEU A 52 -4.94 4.07 -0.10
C LEU A 52 -3.58 3.56 -0.61
N PRO A 53 -3.53 2.71 -1.64
CA PRO A 53 -2.26 2.23 -2.18
C PRO A 53 -1.58 3.30 -3.02
N LEU A 54 -0.25 3.39 -2.91
CA LEU A 54 0.55 4.28 -3.74
C LEU A 54 0.53 3.83 -5.19
N GLU A 55 0.92 2.57 -5.41
CA GLU A 55 1.14 2.00 -6.73
C GLU A 55 -0.17 1.66 -7.44
N GLY A 56 -0.34 2.24 -8.61
CA GLY A 56 -1.48 1.96 -9.51
C GLY A 56 -2.80 2.64 -9.13
N PHE A 57 -2.91 3.21 -7.92
CA PHE A 57 -4.08 3.98 -7.50
C PHE A 57 -3.76 5.47 -7.38
N ILE A 58 -2.72 5.85 -6.64
CA ILE A 58 -2.31 7.26 -6.50
C ILE A 58 -1.34 7.63 -7.63
N LEU A 59 -0.29 6.85 -7.81
CA LEU A 59 0.72 7.07 -8.83
C LEU A 59 0.71 5.93 -9.85
N ARG A 60 0.96 6.30 -11.11
CA ARG A 60 1.28 5.37 -12.20
C ARG A 60 2.49 5.86 -12.96
N THR A 61 3.24 4.93 -13.53
CA THR A 61 4.29 5.24 -14.49
C THR A 61 3.68 5.77 -15.80
N VAL A 62 4.38 6.70 -16.44
CA VAL A 62 3.96 7.27 -17.72
C VAL A 62 4.23 6.30 -18.87
N ASP A 63 5.25 5.45 -18.72
CA ASP A 63 5.70 4.53 -19.76
C ASP A 63 4.65 3.42 -20.01
N PRO A 64 4.09 3.32 -21.22
CA PRO A 64 3.02 2.38 -21.54
C PRO A 64 3.43 0.91 -21.44
N GLU A 65 4.73 0.62 -21.52
CA GLU A 65 5.27 -0.75 -21.39
C GLU A 65 5.03 -1.36 -20.00
N PHE A 66 4.90 -0.55 -18.95
CA PHE A 66 4.50 -1.05 -17.63
C PHE A 66 3.05 -1.50 -17.63
N ASN A 67 2.16 -0.74 -18.29
CA ASN A 67 0.74 -1.06 -18.38
C ASN A 67 0.47 -2.29 -19.29
N ALA A 68 1.32 -2.48 -20.31
CA ALA A 68 1.20 -3.59 -21.25
C ALA A 68 1.65 -4.94 -20.66
N MET A 69 2.39 -4.95 -19.55
CA MET A 69 2.97 -6.15 -18.94
C MET A 69 1.91 -7.17 -18.51
N ASP A 70 0.89 -6.72 -17.82
CA ASP A 70 -0.07 -7.62 -17.17
C ASP A 70 -1.07 -8.28 -18.12
N LYS A 71 -1.37 -7.65 -19.26
CA LYS A 71 -2.42 -8.10 -20.16
C LYS A 71 -1.90 -8.76 -21.44
N LYS A 72 -1.10 -8.02 -22.20
CA LYS A 72 -0.71 -8.42 -23.55
C LYS A 72 0.58 -9.23 -23.58
N PHE A 73 1.50 -8.92 -22.71
CA PHE A 73 2.88 -9.43 -22.78
C PHE A 73 3.32 -10.24 -21.55
N LYS A 74 2.40 -10.70 -20.71
CA LYS A 74 2.71 -11.46 -19.48
C LYS A 74 3.72 -12.60 -19.72
N SER A 75 3.55 -13.38 -20.76
CA SER A 75 4.44 -14.51 -21.08
C SER A 75 5.84 -14.04 -21.50
N ILE A 76 5.92 -12.92 -22.19
CA ILE A 76 7.19 -12.31 -22.62
C ILE A 76 7.88 -11.68 -21.41
N ALA A 77 7.13 -10.94 -20.60
CA ALA A 77 7.62 -10.37 -19.35
C ALA A 77 8.26 -11.41 -18.45
N LEU A 78 7.58 -12.54 -18.20
CA LEU A 78 8.11 -13.64 -17.40
C LEU A 78 9.44 -14.19 -17.93
N LYS A 79 9.64 -14.25 -19.27
CA LYS A 79 10.90 -14.68 -19.87
C LYS A 79 12.01 -13.66 -19.64
N VAL A 80 11.68 -12.37 -19.73
CA VAL A 80 12.65 -11.28 -19.52
C VAL A 80 13.02 -11.20 -18.04
N PHE A 81 12.06 -11.29 -17.13
CA PHE A 81 12.31 -11.28 -15.67
C PHE A 81 13.22 -12.41 -15.19
N LYS A 82 13.24 -13.56 -15.86
CA LYS A 82 14.20 -14.64 -15.56
C LYS A 82 15.67 -14.22 -15.69
N LYS A 83 15.96 -13.13 -16.43
CA LYS A 83 17.32 -12.55 -16.55
C LYS A 83 17.68 -11.67 -15.35
N ALA A 84 16.73 -11.25 -14.54
CA ALA A 84 16.97 -10.49 -13.33
C ALA A 84 17.63 -11.37 -12.28
N LYS A 85 18.70 -10.86 -11.66
CA LYS A 85 19.32 -11.52 -10.50
C LYS A 85 18.30 -11.64 -9.38
N LEU A 86 18.11 -12.85 -8.82
CA LEU A 86 17.14 -13.10 -7.72
C LEU A 86 17.31 -12.09 -6.58
N SER A 87 18.57 -11.78 -6.21
CA SER A 87 18.87 -10.79 -5.17
C SER A 87 18.42 -9.36 -5.49
N LYS A 88 18.05 -9.06 -6.74
CA LYS A 88 17.64 -7.74 -7.20
C LYS A 88 16.14 -7.61 -7.48
N GLN A 89 15.44 -8.73 -7.62
CA GLN A 89 14.00 -8.71 -7.95
C GLN A 89 13.15 -7.93 -6.95
N SER A 90 13.54 -7.92 -5.68
CA SER A 90 12.84 -7.14 -4.64
C SER A 90 13.04 -5.62 -4.74
N TYR A 91 13.75 -5.11 -5.75
CA TYR A 91 13.94 -3.67 -5.99
C TYR A 91 13.18 -3.15 -7.21
N ILE A 92 12.28 -3.96 -7.77
CA ILE A 92 11.51 -3.59 -8.97
C ILE A 92 10.67 -2.34 -8.69
N SER A 93 9.92 -2.33 -7.58
CA SER A 93 9.03 -1.20 -7.23
C SER A 93 9.81 0.10 -7.00
N GLU A 94 10.93 0.01 -6.29
CA GLU A 94 11.80 1.15 -6.02
C GLU A 94 12.40 1.72 -7.29
N LEU A 95 12.87 0.83 -8.19
CA LEU A 95 13.43 1.25 -9.48
C LEU A 95 12.35 1.90 -10.36
N MET A 96 11.14 1.34 -10.39
CA MET A 96 10.01 1.94 -11.10
C MET A 96 9.71 3.34 -10.57
N LEU A 97 9.66 3.49 -9.25
CA LEU A 97 9.32 4.76 -8.61
C LEU A 97 10.38 5.85 -8.86
N THR A 98 11.67 5.49 -8.82
CA THR A 98 12.76 6.47 -8.79
C THR A 98 13.36 6.78 -10.16
N GLU A 99 13.36 5.81 -11.09
CA GLU A 99 14.03 5.93 -12.40
C GLU A 99 13.06 6.22 -13.56
N TYR A 100 11.76 6.11 -13.31
CA TYR A 100 10.75 6.31 -14.34
C TYR A 100 9.77 7.41 -13.93
N LYS A 101 9.32 8.16 -14.93
CA LYS A 101 8.41 9.29 -14.67
C LYS A 101 7.08 8.77 -14.11
N GLN A 102 6.72 9.29 -12.96
CA GLN A 102 5.44 9.03 -12.32
C GLN A 102 4.47 10.18 -12.59
N GLN A 103 3.18 9.88 -12.58
CA GLN A 103 2.12 10.89 -12.59
C GLN A 103 0.98 10.40 -11.70
N LEU A 104 0.08 11.28 -11.32
CA LEU A 104 -1.18 10.87 -10.72
C LEU A 104 -1.92 9.92 -11.68
N SER A 105 -2.46 8.83 -11.14
CA SER A 105 -3.25 7.88 -11.95
C SER A 105 -4.46 8.56 -12.59
N ASP A 106 -5.06 9.47 -11.84
CA ASP A 106 -6.13 10.37 -12.24
C ASP A 106 -6.04 11.65 -11.38
N PRO A 107 -6.15 12.86 -11.93
CA PRO A 107 -6.19 14.11 -11.16
C PRO A 107 -7.26 14.11 -10.05
N LYS A 108 -8.37 13.39 -10.22
CA LYS A 108 -9.45 13.25 -9.21
C LYS A 108 -8.99 12.55 -7.91
N VAL A 109 -7.81 11.93 -7.88
CA VAL A 109 -7.21 11.43 -6.64
C VAL A 109 -7.08 12.56 -5.61
N LEU A 110 -6.79 13.79 -6.04
CA LEU A 110 -6.67 14.94 -5.15
C LEU A 110 -7.99 15.25 -4.42
N ASP A 111 -9.13 14.99 -5.04
CA ASP A 111 -10.44 15.21 -4.44
C ASP A 111 -10.67 14.25 -3.25
N ILE A 112 -10.17 13.01 -3.34
CA ILE A 112 -10.24 12.06 -2.22
C ILE A 112 -9.52 12.64 -1.00
N PHE A 113 -8.26 13.10 -1.17
CA PHE A 113 -7.50 13.68 -0.06
C PHE A 113 -8.16 14.92 0.50
N LYS A 114 -8.65 15.81 -0.36
CA LYS A 114 -9.39 17.01 0.05
C LYS A 114 -10.62 16.66 0.89
N ASN A 115 -11.41 15.68 0.47
CA ASN A 115 -12.61 15.25 1.19
C ASN A 115 -12.26 14.62 2.55
N LEU A 116 -11.23 13.77 2.60
CA LEU A 116 -10.74 13.18 3.84
C LEU A 116 -10.27 14.25 4.85
N GLN A 117 -9.56 15.29 4.36
CA GLN A 117 -9.09 16.41 5.18
C GLN A 117 -10.26 17.25 5.71
N LEU A 118 -11.23 17.58 4.85
CA LEU A 118 -12.44 18.33 5.26
C LEU A 118 -13.23 17.61 6.36
N GLN A 119 -13.34 16.29 6.26
CA GLN A 119 -14.03 15.46 7.26
C GLN A 119 -13.15 15.14 8.49
N LYS A 120 -11.89 15.55 8.49
CA LYS A 120 -10.89 15.18 9.51
C LYS A 120 -10.81 13.66 9.71
N ALA A 121 -11.04 12.89 8.65
CA ALA A 121 -10.98 11.43 8.67
C ALA A 121 -9.51 10.97 8.65
N PRO A 122 -9.08 10.07 9.53
CA PRO A 122 -7.76 9.45 9.47
C PRO A 122 -7.55 8.70 8.15
N TYR A 123 -6.40 8.96 7.51
CA TYR A 123 -6.00 8.23 6.31
C TYR A 123 -4.50 7.99 6.27
N MET A 124 -4.10 6.96 5.54
CA MET A 124 -2.71 6.69 5.22
C MET A 124 -2.55 6.20 3.79
N VAL A 125 -1.39 6.50 3.23
CA VAL A 125 -0.94 5.90 1.97
C VAL A 125 -0.03 4.74 2.31
N ILE A 126 -0.25 3.62 1.64
CA ILE A 126 0.54 2.40 1.81
C ILE A 126 1.33 2.13 0.53
N THR A 127 2.59 1.78 0.67
CA THR A 127 3.46 1.36 -0.44
C THR A 127 4.17 0.06 -0.13
N ARG A 128 4.42 -0.74 -1.15
CA ARG A 128 5.22 -1.97 -1.06
C ARG A 128 6.71 -1.69 -1.03
N ASN A 129 7.12 -0.45 -1.34
CA ASN A 129 8.51 -0.06 -1.40
C ASN A 129 9.25 -0.26 -0.08
N LEU A 130 10.54 -0.49 -0.18
CA LEU A 130 11.44 -0.51 0.96
C LEU A 130 11.60 0.90 1.53
N SER A 131 11.83 1.01 2.82
CA SER A 131 12.30 2.24 3.47
C SER A 131 13.83 2.31 3.45
N GLY A 132 14.38 3.46 3.83
CA GLY A 132 15.82 3.70 3.92
C GLY A 132 16.51 3.93 2.58
N SER A 133 17.81 3.63 2.48
CA SER A 133 18.60 4.00 1.31
C SER A 133 18.28 3.16 0.07
N PHE A 134 18.21 3.82 -1.10
CA PHE A 134 18.09 3.20 -2.40
C PHE A 134 18.89 3.99 -3.44
N ASN A 135 19.86 3.38 -4.10
CA ASN A 135 20.83 4.09 -4.96
C ASN A 135 21.41 5.32 -4.22
N ASP A 136 21.26 6.51 -4.79
CA ASP A 136 21.71 7.76 -4.20
C ASP A 136 20.70 8.43 -3.26
N ILE A 137 19.51 7.83 -3.10
CA ILE A 137 18.47 8.33 -2.20
C ILE A 137 18.74 7.78 -0.79
N PRO A 138 19.01 8.62 0.21
CA PRO A 138 19.32 8.15 1.56
C PRO A 138 18.10 7.60 2.32
N TYR A 139 16.91 8.18 2.08
CA TYR A 139 15.65 7.82 2.74
C TYR A 139 14.52 7.82 1.71
N LEU A 140 14.19 6.63 1.21
CA LEU A 140 13.20 6.49 0.13
C LEU A 140 11.78 6.89 0.59
N GLU A 141 11.42 6.63 1.84
CA GLU A 141 10.15 7.04 2.42
C GLU A 141 10.00 8.58 2.48
N VAL A 142 11.08 9.28 2.81
CA VAL A 142 11.10 10.76 2.83
C VAL A 142 11.01 11.30 1.40
N TRP A 143 11.76 10.71 0.48
CA TRP A 143 11.75 11.07 -0.93
C TRP A 143 10.35 10.87 -1.54
N THR A 144 9.71 9.72 -1.26
CA THR A 144 8.37 9.40 -1.74
C THR A 144 7.33 10.37 -1.18
N TRP A 145 7.41 10.66 0.12
CA TRP A 145 6.55 11.66 0.75
C TRP A 145 6.69 13.04 0.10
N ALA A 146 7.93 13.49 -0.11
CA ALA A 146 8.21 14.79 -0.76
C ALA A 146 7.72 14.80 -2.22
N TYR A 147 7.81 13.67 -2.92
CA TYR A 147 7.27 13.54 -4.27
C TYR A 147 5.74 13.70 -4.28
N LEU A 148 5.01 13.04 -3.37
CA LEU A 148 3.57 13.19 -3.21
C LEU A 148 3.18 14.62 -2.87
N PHE A 149 3.93 15.27 -1.97
CA PHE A 149 3.71 16.67 -1.60
C PHE A 149 3.81 17.60 -2.84
N LYS A 150 4.79 17.39 -3.71
CA LYS A 150 4.92 18.12 -4.98
C LYS A 150 3.76 17.84 -5.95
N GLN A 151 3.11 16.69 -5.85
CA GLN A 151 1.90 16.38 -6.62
C GLN A 151 0.61 16.97 -6.02
N GLY A 152 0.71 17.72 -4.91
CA GLY A 152 -0.43 18.33 -4.21
C GLY A 152 -1.05 17.44 -3.12
N ILE A 153 -0.39 16.33 -2.74
CA ILE A 153 -0.85 15.41 -1.69
C ILE A 153 -0.02 15.61 -0.42
N ASP A 154 -0.55 16.38 0.52
CA ASP A 154 0.05 16.54 1.85
C ASP A 154 -0.50 15.52 2.84
N LEU A 155 0.23 14.43 3.02
CA LEU A 155 -0.15 13.35 3.94
C LEU A 155 -0.06 13.76 5.42
N SER A 156 0.67 14.83 5.75
CA SER A 156 0.78 15.33 7.13
C SER A 156 -0.54 15.92 7.65
N GLN A 157 -1.47 16.24 6.77
CA GLN A 157 -2.81 16.71 7.10
C GLN A 157 -3.72 15.62 7.66
N SER A 158 -3.34 14.33 7.52
CA SER A 158 -4.07 13.25 8.19
C SER A 158 -3.95 13.39 9.71
N PRO A 159 -5.01 13.16 10.50
CA PRO A 159 -4.94 13.14 11.96
C PRO A 159 -3.89 12.19 12.55
N ILE A 160 -3.48 11.16 11.78
CA ILE A 160 -2.40 10.23 12.14
C ILE A 160 -1.08 10.59 11.48
N GLY A 161 -1.02 11.63 10.65
CA GLY A 161 0.11 11.96 9.77
C GLY A 161 1.31 12.61 10.45
N SER A 162 1.22 13.00 11.72
CA SER A 162 2.31 13.76 12.39
C SER A 162 3.46 12.91 12.92
N LYS A 163 3.37 11.56 12.81
CA LYS A 163 4.32 10.65 13.46
C LYS A 163 5.28 10.01 12.47
N GLN A 164 6.43 9.61 13.02
CA GLN A 164 7.38 8.74 12.36
C GLN A 164 7.63 7.53 13.26
N ILE A 165 7.51 6.33 12.70
CA ILE A 165 7.64 5.08 13.45
C ILE A 165 8.40 4.08 12.59
N ILE A 166 9.49 3.53 13.15
CA ILE A 166 10.24 2.44 12.56
C ILE A 166 9.87 1.15 13.28
N PHE A 167 9.45 0.13 12.55
CA PHE A 167 9.01 -1.15 13.12
C PHE A 167 10.19 -2.11 13.34
N ASN A 168 11.24 -1.64 14.03
CA ASN A 168 12.50 -2.36 14.21
C ASN A 168 12.41 -3.63 15.07
N LYS A 169 11.39 -3.74 15.91
CA LYS A 169 11.18 -4.89 16.81
C LYS A 169 10.37 -6.02 16.18
N ASN A 170 9.75 -5.77 15.04
CA ASN A 170 8.85 -6.72 14.40
C ASN A 170 9.46 -7.33 13.16
N LYS A 171 9.01 -8.54 12.87
CA LYS A 171 9.36 -9.32 11.67
C LYS A 171 9.12 -8.46 10.42
N GLY A 172 10.15 -8.19 9.67
CA GLY A 172 10.01 -7.35 8.48
C GLY A 172 11.30 -6.72 8.00
N LYS A 173 12.44 -7.11 8.61
CA LYS A 173 13.74 -6.68 8.13
C LYS A 173 14.03 -7.31 6.79
N ILE A 174 13.96 -6.51 5.75
CA ILE A 174 14.39 -6.90 4.41
C ILE A 174 15.61 -6.08 4.05
N LYS A 175 16.70 -6.75 3.69
CA LYS A 175 17.94 -6.12 3.20
C LYS A 175 18.43 -4.94 4.07
N GLY A 176 18.32 -5.08 5.40
CA GLY A 176 18.84 -4.08 6.34
C GLY A 176 17.87 -2.94 6.67
N THR A 177 16.64 -2.94 6.16
CA THR A 177 15.62 -1.94 6.49
C THR A 177 14.41 -2.53 7.16
N TYR A 178 13.67 -1.68 7.85
CA TYR A 178 12.44 -2.04 8.54
C TYR A 178 11.25 -1.30 7.93
N PRO A 179 10.06 -1.89 7.96
CA PRO A 179 8.86 -1.13 7.63
C PRO A 179 8.84 0.17 8.42
N THR A 180 8.45 1.26 7.75
CA THR A 180 8.52 2.60 8.32
C THR A 180 7.25 3.37 8.01
N PHE A 181 6.65 3.97 9.03
CA PHE A 181 5.61 4.98 8.84
C PHE A 181 6.24 6.37 8.95
N TYR A 182 6.09 7.16 7.90
CA TYR A 182 6.59 8.51 7.83
C TYR A 182 5.49 9.46 7.36
N ARG A 183 5.00 10.30 8.27
CA ARG A 183 4.05 11.39 7.98
C ARG A 183 2.86 10.97 7.10
N GLY A 184 2.18 9.87 7.44
CA GLY A 184 1.03 9.38 6.69
C GLY A 184 1.37 8.39 5.56
N LEU A 185 2.65 8.18 5.24
CA LEU A 185 3.12 7.17 4.31
C LEU A 185 3.64 5.94 5.07
N LEU A 186 3.10 4.77 4.78
CA LEU A 186 3.55 3.49 5.31
C LEU A 186 4.31 2.70 4.26
N SER A 187 5.64 2.65 4.38
CA SER A 187 6.51 1.77 3.60
C SER A 187 6.55 0.40 4.24
N CYS A 188 5.96 -0.60 3.56
CA CYS A 188 5.73 -1.92 4.14
C CYS A 188 6.89 -2.89 4.01
N ASN A 189 7.91 -2.57 3.22
CA ASN A 189 9.01 -3.48 2.90
C ASN A 189 8.52 -4.85 2.40
N SER A 190 7.42 -4.90 1.69
CA SER A 190 6.86 -6.15 1.19
C SER A 190 7.58 -6.60 -0.09
N GLY A 191 8.79 -7.12 0.05
CA GLY A 191 9.32 -8.03 -0.97
C GLY A 191 8.40 -9.26 -1.03
N GLU A 192 8.31 -9.86 -2.20
CA GLU A 192 7.28 -10.82 -2.65
C GLU A 192 6.92 -12.00 -1.74
N GLN A 193 7.58 -12.26 -0.63
CA GLN A 193 7.41 -13.57 -0.01
C GLN A 193 7.00 -13.65 1.47
N ASN A 194 7.19 -12.65 2.33
CA ASN A 194 6.98 -12.96 3.76
C ASN A 194 6.54 -11.83 4.70
N ASN A 195 6.40 -10.60 4.28
CA ASN A 195 6.00 -9.52 5.17
C ASN A 195 4.74 -8.85 4.66
N SER A 196 3.64 -9.41 5.08
CA SER A 196 2.34 -8.84 4.82
C SER A 196 2.27 -7.41 5.37
N PRO A 197 1.99 -6.40 4.53
CA PRO A 197 1.74 -5.03 4.98
C PRO A 197 0.70 -4.97 6.09
N GLN A 198 -0.19 -5.97 6.14
CA GLN A 198 -1.25 -6.12 7.13
C GLN A 198 -0.73 -6.19 8.56
N GLY A 199 0.31 -7.00 8.79
CA GLY A 199 0.93 -7.09 10.12
C GLY A 199 1.52 -5.77 10.57
N VAL A 200 2.11 -5.03 9.64
CA VAL A 200 2.66 -3.69 9.90
C VAL A 200 1.55 -2.70 10.22
N ILE A 201 0.46 -2.69 9.45
CA ILE A 201 -0.69 -1.81 9.69
C ILE A 201 -1.31 -2.10 11.06
N ALA A 202 -1.55 -3.37 11.37
CA ALA A 202 -2.11 -3.77 12.67
C ALA A 202 -1.21 -3.36 13.82
N THR A 203 0.09 -3.59 13.70
CA THR A 203 1.08 -3.18 14.69
C THR A 203 1.09 -1.68 14.89
N PHE A 204 1.11 -0.92 13.79
CA PHE A 204 1.08 0.54 13.85
C PHE A 204 -0.15 1.05 14.63
N LEU A 205 -1.32 0.58 14.29
CA LEU A 205 -2.58 1.06 14.90
C LEU A 205 -2.72 0.66 16.36
N VAL A 206 -2.39 -0.58 16.72
CA VAL A 206 -2.61 -1.07 18.08
C VAL A 206 -1.53 -0.60 19.05
N PHE A 207 -0.27 -0.76 18.66
CA PHE A 207 0.84 -0.56 19.61
C PHE A 207 1.39 0.86 19.62
N ASN A 208 1.30 1.58 18.52
CA ASN A 208 1.93 2.90 18.41
C ASN A 208 0.94 4.05 18.52
N LEU A 209 -0.24 3.95 17.91
CA LEU A 209 -1.23 5.02 17.98
C LEU A 209 -2.13 4.92 19.21
N LYS A 210 -2.28 3.73 19.79
CA LYS A 210 -3.26 3.45 20.84
C LYS A 210 -4.69 3.88 20.42
N TRP A 211 -4.96 3.77 19.12
CA TRP A 211 -6.20 4.17 18.51
C TRP A 211 -6.69 3.07 17.57
N ILE A 212 -7.91 2.63 17.74
CA ILE A 212 -8.53 1.57 16.95
C ILE A 212 -9.71 2.18 16.19
N PRO A 213 -9.76 2.04 14.85
CA PRO A 213 -10.91 2.49 14.07
C PRO A 213 -12.12 1.59 14.32
N ASP A 214 -13.31 2.14 14.11
CA ASP A 214 -14.55 1.35 14.04
C ASP A 214 -14.81 0.86 12.62
N ILE A 215 -14.30 1.63 11.62
CA ILE A 215 -14.46 1.33 10.20
C ILE A 215 -13.11 1.50 9.51
N VAL A 216 -12.81 0.60 8.58
CA VAL A 216 -11.63 0.68 7.72
C VAL A 216 -12.07 0.62 6.25
N TYR A 217 -11.76 1.67 5.50
CA TYR A 217 -11.87 1.67 4.05
C TYR A 217 -10.53 1.28 3.44
N ILE A 218 -10.56 0.34 2.52
CA ILE A 218 -9.35 -0.14 1.85
C ILE A 218 -9.59 -0.09 0.36
N VAL A 219 -8.68 0.54 -0.37
CA VAL A 219 -8.61 0.45 -1.82
C VAL A 219 -7.43 -0.42 -2.21
N ASP A 220 -7.62 -1.39 -3.08
CA ASP A 220 -6.54 -2.15 -3.73
C ASP A 220 -7.06 -2.73 -5.05
N LYS A 221 -6.15 -3.17 -5.91
CA LYS A 221 -6.48 -3.93 -7.13
C LYS A 221 -6.70 -5.43 -6.88
N ASP A 222 -6.28 -5.91 -5.72
CA ASP A 222 -6.29 -7.32 -5.32
C ASP A 222 -7.26 -7.54 -4.16
N GLU A 223 -8.35 -8.25 -4.43
CA GLU A 223 -9.35 -8.62 -3.43
C GLU A 223 -8.77 -9.46 -2.29
N GLN A 224 -7.83 -10.35 -2.60
CA GLN A 224 -7.19 -11.20 -1.58
C GLN A 224 -6.37 -10.36 -0.60
N TYR A 225 -5.76 -9.30 -1.09
CA TYR A 225 -5.05 -8.34 -0.25
C TYR A 225 -6.01 -7.62 0.70
N ILE A 226 -7.16 -7.17 0.22
CA ILE A 226 -8.21 -6.54 1.05
C ILE A 226 -8.67 -7.50 2.15
N LYS A 227 -8.97 -8.75 1.80
CA LYS A 227 -9.39 -9.80 2.75
C LYS A 227 -8.32 -10.08 3.80
N SER A 228 -7.05 -10.07 3.42
CA SER A 228 -5.99 -10.32 4.38
C SER A 228 -5.78 -9.16 5.37
N ILE A 229 -5.98 -7.91 4.95
CA ILE A 229 -6.02 -6.75 5.86
C ILE A 229 -7.24 -6.84 6.79
N GLU A 230 -8.40 -7.20 6.27
CA GLU A 230 -9.60 -7.42 7.08
C GLU A 230 -9.35 -8.41 8.22
N GLN A 231 -8.77 -9.57 7.92
CA GLN A 231 -8.46 -10.58 8.94
C GLN A 231 -7.56 -10.02 10.05
N GLN A 232 -6.60 -9.17 9.71
CA GLN A 232 -5.71 -8.55 10.69
C GLN A 232 -6.47 -7.55 11.58
N PHE A 233 -7.32 -6.69 11.02
CA PHE A 233 -8.12 -5.78 11.82
C PHE A 233 -9.11 -6.52 12.72
N LYS A 234 -9.75 -7.57 12.22
CA LYS A 234 -10.65 -8.42 13.01
C LYS A 234 -9.94 -9.19 14.12
N SER A 235 -8.66 -9.51 13.96
CA SER A 235 -7.86 -10.12 15.03
C SER A 235 -7.59 -9.17 16.21
N ILE A 236 -7.65 -7.86 15.96
CA ILE A 236 -7.50 -6.83 16.99
C ILE A 236 -8.82 -6.64 17.73
N ARG A 237 -9.90 -6.47 16.96
CA ARG A 237 -11.25 -6.28 17.46
C ARG A 237 -12.24 -6.77 16.39
N ASN A 238 -13.03 -7.78 16.71
CA ASN A 238 -13.87 -8.53 15.77
C ASN A 238 -15.03 -7.73 15.17
N ASP A 239 -15.44 -6.63 15.81
CA ASP A 239 -16.52 -5.75 15.38
C ASP A 239 -16.08 -4.60 14.45
N ILE A 240 -14.78 -4.51 14.12
CA ILE A 240 -14.30 -3.55 13.12
C ILE A 240 -14.95 -3.89 11.77
N GLN A 241 -15.68 -2.93 11.22
CA GLN A 241 -16.21 -3.05 9.86
C GLN A 241 -15.14 -2.73 8.83
N VAL A 242 -14.92 -3.63 7.89
CA VAL A 242 -14.00 -3.39 6.76
C VAL A 242 -14.82 -3.26 5.47
N ILE A 243 -14.56 -2.20 4.72
CA ILE A 243 -15.19 -1.92 3.43
C ILE A 243 -14.08 -1.83 2.40
N GLY A 244 -14.07 -2.77 1.46
CA GLY A 244 -13.06 -2.89 0.42
C GLY A 244 -13.52 -2.35 -0.92
N PHE A 245 -12.62 -1.69 -1.66
CA PHE A 245 -12.82 -1.27 -3.04
C PHE A 245 -11.77 -1.94 -3.92
N VAL A 246 -12.20 -2.87 -4.76
CA VAL A 246 -11.35 -3.42 -5.82
C VAL A 246 -11.30 -2.44 -6.97
N TYR A 247 -10.18 -1.72 -7.08
CA TYR A 247 -9.98 -0.73 -8.14
C TYR A 247 -9.58 -1.41 -9.45
N ALA A 248 -10.51 -1.47 -10.39
CA ALA A 248 -10.33 -2.08 -11.70
C ALA A 248 -10.62 -1.06 -12.82
N PRO A 249 -9.74 -0.07 -13.05
CA PRO A 249 -9.96 0.96 -14.05
C PRO A 249 -10.03 0.33 -15.45
N LYS A 250 -10.86 0.92 -16.33
CA LYS A 250 -10.78 0.64 -17.77
C LYS A 250 -9.44 1.20 -18.25
N LEU A 251 -8.54 0.32 -18.65
CA LEU A 251 -7.32 0.75 -19.30
C LEU A 251 -7.66 1.25 -20.70
N ASP A 252 -7.10 2.39 -21.04
CA ASP A 252 -7.23 2.96 -22.37
C ASP A 252 -6.54 2.00 -23.36
N GLU A 253 -7.30 1.52 -24.36
CA GLU A 253 -6.76 0.60 -25.39
C GLU A 253 -5.82 1.33 -26.38
N SER A 254 -5.70 2.65 -26.27
CA SER A 254 -4.88 3.48 -27.14
C SER A 254 -3.38 3.27 -27.01
N GLU A 255 -2.91 2.61 -25.95
CA GLU A 255 -1.48 2.35 -25.74
C GLU A 255 -1.02 1.12 -26.56
N LYS A 256 -0.75 1.37 -27.83
CA LYS A 256 -0.23 0.36 -28.77
C LYS A 256 1.28 0.16 -28.57
N VAL A 257 1.67 -0.67 -27.64
CA VAL A 257 3.07 -1.12 -27.51
C VAL A 257 3.30 -2.31 -28.43
N SER A 258 4.35 -2.27 -29.25
CA SER A 258 4.78 -3.42 -30.05
C SER A 258 5.59 -4.42 -29.21
N PRO A 259 5.64 -5.72 -29.61
CA PRO A 259 6.48 -6.71 -28.90
C PRO A 259 7.96 -6.32 -28.84
N GLN A 260 8.47 -5.67 -29.89
CA GLN A 260 9.88 -5.25 -29.95
C GLN A 260 10.18 -4.09 -29.01
N GLU A 261 9.31 -3.08 -28.96
CA GLU A 261 9.41 -1.95 -28.01
C GLU A 261 9.34 -2.47 -26.57
N PHE A 262 8.38 -3.35 -26.28
CA PHE A 262 8.25 -4.00 -24.98
C PHE A 262 9.52 -4.73 -24.56
N LEU A 263 10.07 -5.59 -25.44
CA LEU A 263 11.29 -6.33 -25.16
C LEU A 263 12.49 -5.42 -24.94
N LYS A 264 12.65 -4.37 -25.76
CA LYS A 264 13.74 -3.39 -25.64
C LYS A 264 13.65 -2.64 -24.32
N PHE A 265 12.44 -2.17 -23.94
CA PHE A 265 12.20 -1.47 -22.70
C PHE A 265 12.55 -2.36 -21.48
N TRP A 266 11.96 -3.56 -21.43
CA TRP A 266 12.16 -4.45 -20.28
C TRP A 266 13.58 -5.01 -20.19
N SER A 267 14.30 -5.19 -21.31
CA SER A 267 15.71 -5.54 -21.27
C SER A 267 16.53 -4.44 -20.59
N LYS A 268 16.32 -3.18 -20.96
CA LYS A 268 16.98 -2.04 -20.31
C LYS A 268 16.62 -1.93 -18.83
N PHE A 269 15.34 -2.18 -18.49
CA PHE A 269 14.88 -2.20 -17.10
C PHE A 269 15.64 -3.25 -16.28
N ILE A 270 15.77 -4.47 -16.80
CA ILE A 270 16.50 -5.56 -16.14
C ILE A 270 17.99 -5.24 -15.99
N ASP A 271 18.62 -4.61 -16.98
CA ASP A 271 20.01 -4.17 -16.89
C ASP A 271 20.19 -3.15 -15.75
N LYS A 272 19.31 -2.14 -15.66
CA LYS A 272 19.29 -1.20 -14.54
C LYS A 272 19.04 -1.91 -13.22
N LEU A 273 18.07 -2.82 -13.15
CA LEU A 273 17.74 -3.59 -11.95
C LEU A 273 18.95 -4.39 -11.44
N ASN A 274 19.68 -5.03 -12.35
CA ASN A 274 20.88 -5.79 -12.02
C ASN A 274 22.04 -4.90 -11.52
N ALA A 275 22.05 -3.63 -11.90
CA ALA A 275 23.05 -2.62 -11.47
C ALA A 275 22.67 -1.91 -10.16
N VAL A 276 21.44 -2.05 -9.64
CA VAL A 276 21.01 -1.41 -8.39
C VAL A 276 22.03 -1.69 -7.29
N SER A 277 22.52 -0.62 -6.67
CA SER A 277 23.36 -0.68 -5.48
C SER A 277 22.55 -0.18 -4.28
N ARG A 278 22.79 -0.78 -3.12
CA ARG A 278 22.30 -0.28 -1.86
C ARG A 278 23.50 0.01 -0.98
N ARG A 279 23.61 1.24 -0.49
CA ARG A 279 24.61 1.55 0.53
C ARG A 279 24.19 0.79 1.78
N GLU A 280 25.01 -0.15 2.25
CA GLU A 280 24.86 -0.64 3.60
C GLU A 280 24.98 0.60 4.50
N THR A 281 23.96 0.91 5.27
CA THR A 281 24.07 1.92 6.33
C THR A 281 25.21 1.46 7.22
N ASN A 282 26.33 2.18 7.19
CA ASN A 282 27.47 1.90 8.04
C ASN A 282 26.95 1.75 9.47
N LYS A 283 27.20 0.61 10.09
CA LYS A 283 26.84 0.28 11.47
C LYS A 283 27.29 1.33 12.51
N ASN A 284 28.09 2.31 12.11
CA ASN A 284 28.69 3.35 12.95
C ASN A 284 28.11 4.76 12.77
N LYS A 285 27.09 4.95 11.90
CA LYS A 285 26.35 6.23 11.91
C LYS A 285 25.14 6.03 12.81
N LYS A 286 25.08 6.81 13.91
CA LYS A 286 23.88 6.93 14.73
C LYS A 286 22.67 7.04 13.81
N ASP A 287 21.68 6.21 14.06
CA ASP A 287 20.41 6.24 13.38
C ASP A 287 19.87 7.69 13.51
N PRO A 288 19.64 8.41 12.40
CA PRO A 288 19.14 9.78 12.48
C PRO A 288 17.75 9.85 13.15
N TYR A 289 17.17 8.71 13.47
CA TYR A 289 15.87 8.54 14.13
C TYR A 289 15.98 8.13 15.60
N GLU A 290 17.19 8.05 16.18
CA GLU A 290 17.43 7.79 17.62
C GLU A 290 17.41 9.07 18.48
N GLN A 291 16.79 10.16 18.01
CA GLN A 291 16.57 11.38 18.80
C GLN A 291 15.16 11.41 19.40
#